data_512238f14c76fe05ecda0ef770b45d85
#
_entry.id   512238f14c76fe05ecda0ef770b45d85
#
_cell.length_a   1.000
_cell.length_b   1.000
_cell.length_c   1.000
_cell.angle_alpha   90.00
_cell.angle_beta   90.00
_cell.angle_gamma   90.00
#
_symmetry.space_group_name_H-M   'P 1'
#
loop_
_entity.id
_entity.type
_entity.pdbx_description
1 polymer ?
#
loop_
_entity_poly.entity_id
_entity_poly.type
_entity_poly.pdbx_seq_one_letter_code
_entity_poly.pdbx_strand_id
1 'polypeptide(L)' 'MASVIIISTFPDKKTITNIAKQLVERKLAACVNITKISSIYAWKGKIENQSEYLGLFK' A
#
# COMPACT_ATOMS: atom_id res chain seq x y z
N MET A 1 3.68 8.91 23.37
CA MET A 1 4.25 9.02 22.02
C MET A 1 3.15 8.74 20.98
N ALA A 2 2.98 9.63 20.04
CA ALA A 2 1.97 9.43 19.00
C ALA A 2 2.47 8.45 17.95
N SER A 3 1.61 7.51 17.59
CA SER A 3 1.89 6.60 16.49
C SER A 3 1.17 7.09 15.24
N VAL A 4 1.85 7.04 14.11
CA VAL A 4 1.27 7.42 12.82
C VAL A 4 1.21 6.19 11.93
N ILE A 5 0.06 5.99 11.30
CA ILE A 5 -0.13 4.93 10.32
C ILE A 5 -0.42 5.59 8.98
N ILE A 6 0.38 5.26 7.98
CA ILE A 6 0.19 5.72 6.62
C ILE A 6 -0.37 4.57 5.80
N ILE A 7 -1.47 4.83 5.11
CA ILE A 7 -2.11 3.84 4.24
C ILE A 7 -1.89 4.29 2.79
N SER A 8 -1.36 3.40 1.98
CA SER A 8 -1.11 3.71 0.58
C SER A 8 -1.38 2.48 -0.29
N THR A 9 -1.76 2.71 -1.54
CA THR A 9 -2.01 1.63 -2.49
C THR A 9 -1.02 1.68 -3.64
N PHE A 10 -0.68 0.50 -4.15
CA PHE A 10 0.32 0.34 -5.20
C PHE A 10 -0.19 -0.65 -6.25
N PRO A 11 0.15 -0.44 -7.53
CA PRO A 11 -0.34 -1.31 -8.60
C PRO A 11 0.29 -2.70 -8.60
N ASP A 12 1.49 -2.86 -8.05
CA ASP A 12 2.14 -4.16 -8.05
C ASP A 12 2.86 -4.42 -6.72
N LYS A 13 3.04 -5.71 -6.44
CA LYS A 13 3.65 -6.16 -5.19
C LYS A 13 5.14 -5.83 -5.11
N LYS A 14 5.84 -5.86 -6.23
CA LYS A 14 7.27 -5.61 -6.26
C LYS A 14 7.60 -4.19 -5.81
N THR A 15 6.85 -3.22 -6.31
CA THR A 15 7.06 -1.81 -5.95
C THR A 15 6.85 -1.58 -4.46
N ILE A 16 5.74 -2.05 -3.90
CA ILE A 16 5.45 -1.84 -2.49
C ILE A 16 6.45 -2.59 -1.60
N THR A 17 6.87 -3.79 -2.01
CA THR A 17 7.84 -4.57 -1.24
C THR A 17 9.19 -3.87 -1.18
N ASN A 18 9.65 -3.32 -2.30
CA ASN A 18 10.92 -2.59 -2.35
C ASN A 18 10.89 -1.33 -1.48
N ILE A 19 9.81 -0.58 -1.57
CA ILE A 19 9.64 0.63 -0.76
C ILE A 19 9.59 0.27 0.72
N ALA A 20 8.82 -0.77 1.07
CA ALA A 20 8.69 -1.22 2.45
C ALA A 20 10.04 -1.63 3.05
N LYS A 21 10.83 -2.39 2.30
CA LYS A 21 12.16 -2.81 2.75
C LYS A 21 13.06 -1.61 3.04
N GLN A 22 13.09 -0.64 2.13
CA GLN A 22 13.92 0.55 2.30
C GLN A 22 13.51 1.36 3.53
N LEU A 23 12.21 1.52 3.75
CA LEU A 23 11.72 2.28 4.90
C LEU A 23 12.04 1.60 6.22
N VAL A 24 11.92 0.29 6.27
CA VAL A 24 12.25 -0.47 7.49
C VAL A 24 13.76 -0.47 7.72
N GLU A 25 14.56 -0.69 6.69
CA GLU A 25 16.03 -0.66 6.79
C GLU A 25 16.55 0.69 7.27
N ARG A 26 15.94 1.78 6.82
CA ARG A 26 16.31 3.13 7.22
C ARG A 26 15.66 3.56 8.52
N LYS A 27 14.93 2.68 9.17
CA LYS A 27 14.23 2.96 10.44
C LYS A 27 13.23 4.10 10.34
N LEU A 28 12.71 4.35 9.14
CA LEU A 28 11.64 5.32 8.91
C LEU A 28 10.27 4.71 9.18
N ALA A 29 10.17 3.39 9.12
CA ALA A 29 8.99 2.64 9.52
C ALA A 29 9.44 1.46 10.38
N ALA A 30 8.70 1.18 11.43
CA ALA A 30 8.98 0.03 12.29
C ALA A 30 8.49 -1.27 11.65
N CYS A 31 7.39 -1.18 10.91
CA CYS A 31 6.75 -2.34 10.32
C CYS A 31 5.91 -1.91 9.14
N VAL A 32 5.82 -2.76 8.11
CA VAL A 32 4.93 -2.54 6.97
C VAL A 32 4.14 -3.82 6.73
N ASN A 33 2.82 -3.70 6.77
CA ASN A 33 1.93 -4.81 6.44
C ASN A 33 1.41 -4.62 5.04
N ILE A 34 1.46 -5.67 4.22
CA ILE A 34 1.07 -5.63 2.82
C ILE A 34 -0.05 -6.65 2.59
N THR A 35 -1.12 -6.23 1.95
CA THR A 35 -2.20 -7.12 1.57
C THR A 35 -2.70 -6.79 0.17
N LYS A 36 -3.16 -7.80 -0.54
CA LYS A 36 -3.77 -7.62 -1.86
C LYS A 36 -5.24 -7.25 -1.67
N ILE A 37 -5.68 -6.22 -2.40
CA ILE A 37 -7.07 -5.77 -2.37
C ILE A 37 -7.63 -5.69 -3.77
N SER A 38 -8.96 -5.72 -3.86
CA SER A 38 -9.69 -5.50 -5.09
C SER A 38 -10.45 -4.17 -4.95
N SER A 39 -10.25 -3.27 -5.89
CA SER A 39 -10.89 -1.95 -5.89
C SER A 39 -11.93 -1.90 -6.99
N ILE A 40 -13.13 -1.44 -6.64
CA ILE A 40 -14.23 -1.28 -7.57
C ILE A 40 -14.59 0.20 -7.60
N TYR A 41 -14.59 0.80 -8.78
CA TYR A 41 -14.85 2.22 -8.92
C TYR A 41 -15.50 2.53 -10.27
N ALA A 42 -16.14 3.69 -10.35
CA ALA A 42 -16.75 4.17 -11.57
C ALA A 42 -15.76 5.06 -12.33
N TRP A 43 -15.59 4.79 -13.60
CA TRP A 43 -14.70 5.56 -14.47
C TRP A 43 -15.36 5.73 -15.84
N LYS A 44 -15.61 6.97 -16.24
CA LYS A 44 -16.22 7.31 -17.52
C LYS A 44 -17.51 6.53 -17.80
N GLY A 45 -18.39 6.45 -16.79
CA GLY A 45 -19.67 5.76 -16.92
C GLY A 45 -19.59 4.23 -16.90
N LYS A 46 -18.43 3.67 -16.62
CA LYS A 46 -18.24 2.24 -16.50
C LYS A 46 -17.79 1.87 -15.09
N ILE A 47 -18.08 0.64 -14.69
CA ILE A 47 -17.59 0.08 -13.44
C ILE A 47 -16.30 -0.66 -13.74
N GLU A 48 -15.22 -0.24 -13.10
CA GLU A 48 -13.92 -0.85 -13.23
C GLU A 48 -13.59 -1.65 -11.99
N ASN A 49 -12.90 -2.77 -12.18
CA ASN A 49 -12.41 -3.61 -11.10
C ASN A 49 -10.90 -3.79 -11.29
N GLN A 50 -10.13 -3.39 -10.29
CA GLN A 50 -8.69 -3.44 -10.38
C GLN A 50 -8.08 -4.03 -9.10
N SER A 51 -7.07 -4.89 -9.28
CA SER A 51 -6.31 -5.42 -8.14
C SER A 51 -5.17 -4.47 -7.78
N GLU A 52 -5.01 -4.23 -6.48
CA GLU A 52 -3.96 -3.37 -5.96
C GLU A 52 -3.37 -3.99 -4.70
N TYR A 53 -2.29 -3.41 -4.23
CA TYR A 53 -1.66 -3.81 -2.97
C TYR A 53 -1.75 -2.66 -1.99
N LEU A 54 -2.26 -2.95 -0.81
CA LEU A 54 -2.40 -1.99 0.27
C LEU A 54 -1.24 -2.15 1.23
N GLY A 55 -0.57 -1.05 1.55
CA GLY A 55 0.48 -1.03 2.54
C GLY A 55 0.06 -0.21 3.75
N LEU A 56 0.24 -0.80 4.94
CA LEU A 56 0.08 -0.10 6.21
C LEU A 56 1.48 0.13 6.77
N PHE A 57 1.90 1.38 6.75
CA PHE A 57 3.23 1.80 7.19
C PHE A 57 3.13 2.36 8.60
N LYS A 58 3.77 1.68 9.53
CA LYS A 58 3.71 2.04 10.95
C LYS A 58 5.00 2.64 11.45
#